data_c67d50f7b8d0310b76e01fa31eedd5a4
#
_entry.id   c67d50f7b8d0310b76e01fa31eedd5a4
#
_cell.length_a   1.000
_cell.length_b   1.000
_cell.length_c   1.000
_cell.angle_alpha   90.00
_cell.angle_beta   90.00
_cell.angle_gamma   90.00
#
_symmetry.space_group_name_H-M   'P 1'
#
loop_
_entity.id
_entity.type
_entity.pdbx_description
1 polymer ?
#
loop_
_entity_poly.entity_id
_entity_poly.type
_entity_poly.pdbx_seq_one_letter_code
_entity_poly.pdbx_strand_id
1 'polypeptide(L)'
;MTKKRVVITGAGIVSCIGNDLATVEASLRAGKSGIKAVEKFKELGLRSQVAGVPEIDVEARIDRKQLRFMGDAAAYAQIALEDAIQQAGLTPEQVSHPRTGLIMGSGGGSPANQIEAADTLREKGIRR
;
A
#
# COMPACT_ATOMS: atom_id res chain seq x y z
N MET A 1 -5.74 -0.38 39.75
CA MET A 1 -5.72 0.20 38.38
C MET A 1 -6.52 -0.69 37.47
N THR A 2 -7.64 -0.23 36.94
CA THR A 2 -8.42 -0.96 35.93
C THR A 2 -7.63 -1.00 34.63
N LYS A 3 -7.26 -2.20 34.18
CA LYS A 3 -6.58 -2.39 32.88
C LYS A 3 -7.53 -1.93 31.76
N LYS A 4 -7.10 -0.96 30.94
CA LYS A 4 -7.84 -0.58 29.72
C LYS A 4 -7.80 -1.73 28.73
N ARG A 5 -8.96 -2.06 28.16
CA ARG A 5 -9.07 -3.04 27.08
C ARG A 5 -8.77 -2.36 25.75
N VAL A 6 -7.93 -2.98 24.94
CA VAL A 6 -7.65 -2.56 23.56
C VAL A 6 -8.24 -3.64 22.64
N VAL A 7 -8.93 -3.20 21.60
CA VAL A 7 -9.59 -4.07 20.62
C VAL A 7 -9.23 -3.62 19.20
N ILE A 8 -9.21 -4.57 18.26
CA ILE A 8 -9.13 -4.30 16.83
C ILE A 8 -10.57 -4.17 16.32
N THR A 9 -10.90 -3.05 15.68
CA THR A 9 -12.25 -2.76 15.20
C THR A 9 -12.37 -2.84 13.68
N GLY A 10 -11.26 -2.77 12.96
CA GLY A 10 -11.22 -2.90 11.51
C GLY A 10 -9.84 -3.26 11.03
N ALA A 11 -9.76 -3.91 9.88
CA ALA A 11 -8.53 -4.25 9.21
C ALA A 11 -8.69 -4.12 7.70
N GLY A 12 -7.63 -3.68 7.01
CA GLY A 12 -7.54 -3.66 5.57
C GLY A 12 -6.20 -4.23 5.14
N ILE A 13 -6.15 -4.74 3.93
CA ILE A 13 -4.96 -5.41 3.42
C ILE A 13 -4.83 -5.23 1.91
N VAL A 14 -3.60 -5.01 1.46
CA VAL A 14 -3.18 -5.13 0.06
C VAL A 14 -1.99 -6.07 0.01
N SER A 15 -2.12 -7.19 -0.68
CA SER A 15 -1.07 -8.20 -0.73
C SER A 15 -1.07 -8.97 -2.05
N CYS A 16 0.01 -9.71 -2.30
CA CYS A 16 0.13 -10.57 -3.48
C CYS A 16 -0.79 -11.81 -3.45
N ILE A 17 -1.48 -12.08 -2.33
CA ILE A 17 -2.43 -13.21 -2.20
C ILE A 17 -3.87 -12.76 -2.07
N GLY A 18 -4.13 -11.45 -2.13
CA GLY A 18 -5.47 -10.85 -2.10
C GLY A 18 -5.45 -9.42 -1.58
N ASN A 19 -6.50 -8.67 -1.90
CA ASN A 19 -6.64 -7.26 -1.55
C ASN A 19 -7.87 -7.01 -0.66
N ASP A 20 -8.38 -8.05 -0.05
CA ASP A 20 -9.41 -8.04 0.98
C ASP A 20 -9.20 -9.21 1.93
N LEU A 21 -9.77 -9.11 3.13
CA LEU A 21 -9.57 -10.10 4.18
C LEU A 21 -10.08 -11.50 3.80
N ALA A 22 -11.21 -11.60 3.09
CA ALA A 22 -11.80 -12.88 2.72
C ALA A 22 -10.94 -13.61 1.68
N THR A 23 -10.45 -12.89 0.68
CA THR A 23 -9.55 -13.43 -0.36
C THR A 23 -8.21 -13.88 0.24
N VAL A 24 -7.66 -13.07 1.15
CA VAL A 24 -6.40 -13.42 1.85
C VAL A 24 -6.60 -14.65 2.73
N GLU A 25 -7.68 -14.72 3.50
CA GLU A 25 -7.99 -15.89 4.33
C GLU A 25 -8.13 -17.15 3.47
N ALA A 26 -8.88 -17.08 2.37
CA ALA A 26 -9.05 -18.20 1.45
C ALA A 26 -7.72 -18.65 0.84
N SER A 27 -6.87 -17.70 0.45
CA SER A 27 -5.54 -17.98 -0.11
C SER A 27 -4.63 -18.67 0.91
N LEU A 28 -4.64 -18.19 2.16
CA LEU A 28 -3.87 -18.80 3.26
C LEU A 28 -4.35 -20.22 3.57
N ARG A 29 -5.67 -20.43 3.66
CA ARG A 29 -6.25 -21.76 3.88
C ARG A 29 -5.92 -22.74 2.76
N ALA A 30 -5.89 -22.27 1.53
CA ALA A 30 -5.55 -23.06 0.34
C ALA A 30 -4.04 -23.25 0.14
N GLY A 31 -3.18 -22.60 0.93
CA GLY A 31 -1.74 -22.60 0.71
C GLY A 31 -1.31 -21.95 -0.61
N LYS A 32 -2.11 -21.00 -1.12
CA LYS A 32 -1.87 -20.34 -2.40
C LYS A 32 -0.68 -19.40 -2.29
N SER A 33 0.32 -19.58 -3.17
CA SER A 33 1.45 -18.65 -3.29
C SER A 33 1.06 -17.43 -4.13
N GLY A 34 1.42 -16.24 -3.67
CA GLY A 34 1.35 -15.00 -4.45
C GLY A 34 2.65 -14.63 -5.15
N ILE A 35 3.66 -15.50 -5.07
CA ILE A 35 4.96 -15.27 -5.73
C ILE A 35 4.84 -15.58 -7.21
N LYS A 36 5.27 -14.65 -8.06
CA LYS A 36 5.21 -14.73 -9.51
C LYS A 36 6.55 -14.36 -10.14
N ALA A 37 6.78 -14.84 -11.35
CA ALA A 37 7.85 -14.33 -12.19
C ALA A 37 7.59 -12.85 -12.53
N VAL A 38 8.64 -12.03 -12.45
CA VAL A 38 8.60 -10.61 -12.81
C VAL A 38 9.52 -10.39 -13.99
N GLU A 39 8.94 -10.17 -15.17
CA GLU A 39 9.68 -10.05 -16.42
C GLU A 39 10.73 -8.93 -16.36
N LYS A 40 10.38 -7.80 -15.75
CA LYS A 40 11.33 -6.70 -15.55
C LYS A 40 12.59 -7.10 -14.77
N PHE A 41 12.49 -8.04 -13.83
CA PHE A 41 13.65 -8.53 -13.08
C PHE A 41 14.55 -9.38 -13.97
N LYS A 42 13.96 -10.14 -14.89
CA LYS A 42 14.68 -10.91 -15.88
C LYS A 42 15.39 -10.00 -16.89
N GLU A 43 14.70 -8.98 -17.42
CA GLU A 43 15.28 -7.97 -18.32
C GLU A 43 16.49 -7.24 -17.70
N LEU A 44 16.39 -6.96 -16.40
CA LEU A 44 17.48 -6.32 -15.63
C LEU A 44 18.59 -7.30 -15.23
N GLY A 45 18.47 -8.58 -15.56
CA GLY A 45 19.47 -9.60 -15.21
C GLY A 45 19.57 -9.87 -13.71
N LEU A 46 18.51 -9.63 -12.94
CA LEU A 46 18.54 -9.88 -11.51
C LEU A 46 18.64 -11.37 -11.21
N ARG A 47 19.37 -11.71 -10.15
CA ARG A 47 19.57 -13.11 -9.72
C ARG A 47 18.28 -13.78 -9.27
N SER A 48 17.40 -13.05 -8.58
CA SER A 48 16.05 -13.46 -8.27
C SER A 48 15.07 -12.78 -9.25
N GLN A 49 14.27 -13.58 -9.93
CA GLN A 49 13.34 -13.10 -10.95
C GLN A 49 11.88 -13.27 -10.53
N VAL A 50 11.64 -13.49 -9.23
CA VAL A 50 10.31 -13.68 -8.67
C VAL A 50 10.06 -12.71 -7.53
N ALA A 51 8.82 -12.27 -7.38
CA ALA A 51 8.37 -11.42 -6.28
C ALA A 51 6.89 -11.62 -5.99
N GLY A 52 6.47 -11.20 -4.79
CA GLY A 52 5.06 -11.04 -4.44
C GLY A 52 4.61 -9.62 -4.83
N VAL A 53 3.89 -9.51 -5.94
CA VAL A 53 3.38 -8.22 -6.43
C VAL A 53 1.86 -8.22 -6.27
N PRO A 54 1.27 -7.25 -5.53
CA PRO A 54 -0.18 -7.10 -5.44
C PRO A 54 -0.80 -6.82 -6.81
N GLU A 55 -1.92 -7.46 -7.10
CA GLU A 55 -2.72 -7.20 -8.30
C GLU A 55 -3.89 -6.31 -7.91
N ILE A 56 -3.69 -5.00 -7.95
CA ILE A 56 -4.70 -4.01 -7.57
C ILE A 56 -4.66 -2.82 -8.52
N ASP A 57 -5.83 -2.37 -8.93
CA ASP A 57 -5.99 -1.13 -9.66
C ASP A 57 -6.07 0.03 -8.67
N VAL A 58 -4.93 0.68 -8.45
CA VAL A 58 -4.84 1.81 -7.52
C VAL A 58 -5.55 3.06 -8.07
N GLU A 59 -5.63 3.22 -9.40
CA GLU A 59 -6.30 4.36 -10.03
C GLU A 59 -7.82 4.30 -9.87
N ALA A 60 -8.38 3.10 -9.73
CA ALA A 60 -9.79 2.92 -9.41
C ALA A 60 -10.14 3.28 -7.96
N ARG A 61 -9.15 3.32 -7.06
CA ARG A 61 -9.35 3.50 -5.62
C ARG A 61 -8.88 4.87 -5.11
N ILE A 62 -7.89 5.49 -5.74
CA ILE A 62 -7.27 6.73 -5.29
C ILE A 62 -7.33 7.76 -6.40
N ASP A 63 -7.72 9.00 -6.05
CA ASP A 63 -7.75 10.11 -7.01
C ASP A 63 -6.39 10.34 -7.66
N ARG A 64 -6.38 10.51 -8.97
CA ARG A 64 -5.16 10.68 -9.78
C ARG A 64 -4.28 11.85 -9.32
N LYS A 65 -4.87 12.92 -8.75
CA LYS A 65 -4.10 14.06 -8.24
C LYS A 65 -3.31 13.69 -6.99
N GLN A 66 -3.85 12.78 -6.17
CA GLN A 66 -3.16 12.25 -4.99
C GLN A 66 -2.07 11.26 -5.41
N LEU A 67 -2.37 10.34 -6.34
CA LEU A 67 -1.41 9.35 -6.84
C LEU A 67 -0.13 9.96 -7.39
N ARG A 68 -0.18 11.17 -7.96
CA ARG A 68 1.03 11.90 -8.42
C ARG A 68 2.14 12.01 -7.39
N PHE A 69 1.81 11.99 -6.12
CA PHE A 69 2.75 12.20 -5.01
C PHE A 69 3.00 10.94 -4.21
N MET A 70 2.43 9.81 -4.64
CA MET A 70 2.53 8.53 -3.93
C MET A 70 3.45 7.57 -4.66
N GLY A 71 4.27 6.83 -3.91
CA GLY A 71 4.82 5.58 -4.38
C GLY A 71 3.88 4.44 -4.03
N ASP A 72 4.13 3.25 -4.59
CA ASP A 72 3.26 2.08 -4.45
C ASP A 72 2.93 1.76 -2.98
N ALA A 73 3.94 1.81 -2.09
CA ALA A 73 3.74 1.53 -0.67
C ALA A 73 2.75 2.50 -0.02
N ALA A 74 2.78 3.79 -0.39
CA ALA A 74 1.85 4.78 0.14
C ALA A 74 0.43 4.55 -0.40
N ALA A 75 0.30 4.21 -1.69
CA ALA A 75 -0.99 3.91 -2.30
C ALA A 75 -1.63 2.65 -1.67
N TYR A 76 -0.86 1.57 -1.51
CA TYR A 76 -1.35 0.35 -0.86
C TYR A 76 -1.74 0.59 0.60
N ALA A 77 -0.94 1.38 1.31
CA ALA A 77 -1.22 1.73 2.70
C ALA A 77 -2.51 2.56 2.83
N GLN A 78 -2.74 3.52 1.93
CA GLN A 78 -3.98 4.31 1.91
C GLN A 78 -5.19 3.42 1.67
N ILE A 79 -5.16 2.54 0.66
CA ILE A 79 -6.27 1.63 0.35
C ILE A 79 -6.58 0.74 1.55
N ALA A 80 -5.56 0.12 2.15
CA ALA A 80 -5.74 -0.72 3.32
C ALA A 80 -6.30 0.05 4.52
N LEU A 81 -5.88 1.31 4.72
CA LEU A 81 -6.41 2.18 5.77
C LEU A 81 -7.87 2.53 5.54
N GLU A 82 -8.26 2.88 4.32
CA GLU A 82 -9.64 3.18 3.97
C GLU A 82 -10.56 1.99 4.22
N ASP A 83 -10.14 0.79 3.82
CA ASP A 83 -10.88 -0.45 4.07
C ASP A 83 -11.01 -0.74 5.59
N ALA A 84 -9.96 -0.50 6.36
CA ALA A 84 -10.00 -0.65 7.82
C ALA A 84 -10.95 0.36 8.48
N ILE A 85 -10.94 1.62 8.04
CA ILE A 85 -11.86 2.68 8.51
C ILE A 85 -13.30 2.30 8.20
N GLN A 86 -13.55 1.86 6.96
CA GLN A 86 -14.88 1.43 6.52
C GLN A 86 -15.38 0.24 7.33
N GLN A 87 -14.54 -0.78 7.53
CA GLN A 87 -14.90 -1.96 8.32
C GLN A 87 -15.17 -1.60 9.78
N ALA A 88 -14.40 -0.68 10.35
CA ALA A 88 -14.60 -0.20 11.72
C ALA A 88 -15.85 0.69 11.88
N GLY A 89 -16.44 1.16 10.78
CA GLY A 89 -17.59 2.08 10.80
C GLY A 89 -17.26 3.46 11.38
N LEU A 90 -16.01 3.93 11.25
CA LEU A 90 -15.59 5.22 11.77
C LEU A 90 -16.13 6.37 10.91
N THR A 91 -16.65 7.40 11.58
CA THR A 91 -17.08 8.63 10.90
C THR A 91 -15.88 9.55 10.60
N PRO A 92 -16.00 10.48 9.63
CA PRO A 92 -14.95 11.46 9.34
C PRO A 92 -14.50 12.25 10.58
N GLU A 93 -15.43 12.60 11.47
CA GLU A 93 -15.14 13.32 12.71
C GLU A 93 -14.33 12.47 13.69
N GLN A 94 -14.58 11.17 13.73
CA GLN A 94 -13.80 10.22 14.53
C GLN A 94 -12.40 10.03 13.96
N VAL A 95 -12.27 9.93 12.63
CA VAL A 95 -10.99 9.83 11.94
C VAL A 95 -10.14 11.09 12.17
N SER A 96 -10.75 12.29 12.10
CA SER A 96 -10.08 13.58 12.29
C SER A 96 -9.98 14.03 13.75
N HIS A 97 -10.35 13.17 14.71
CA HIS A 97 -10.38 13.54 16.12
C HIS A 97 -8.96 13.67 16.70
N PRO A 98 -8.68 14.66 17.62
CA PRO A 98 -7.35 14.84 18.21
C PRO A 98 -6.79 13.62 18.98
N ARG A 99 -7.64 12.67 19.34
CA ARG A 99 -7.25 11.40 19.98
C ARG A 99 -7.07 10.26 19.00
N THR A 100 -7.29 10.48 17.71
CA THR A 100 -7.02 9.52 16.65
C THR A 100 -5.62 9.78 16.10
N GLY A 101 -4.82 8.75 16.00
CA GLY A 101 -3.46 8.82 15.46
C GLY A 101 -3.28 7.84 14.32
N LEU A 102 -2.44 8.21 13.36
CA LEU A 102 -1.99 7.34 12.28
C LEU A 102 -0.52 7.02 12.48
N ILE A 103 -0.21 5.73 12.51
CA ILE A 103 1.18 5.25 12.53
C ILE A 103 1.36 4.38 11.28
N MET A 104 2.25 4.81 10.40
CA MET A 104 2.58 4.12 9.17
C MET A 104 4.09 3.95 9.06
N GLY A 105 4.52 2.87 8.39
CA GLY A 105 5.93 2.60 8.17
C GLY A 105 6.16 1.94 6.82
N SER A 106 7.34 2.15 6.27
CA SER A 106 7.82 1.48 5.06
C SER A 106 9.29 1.13 5.26
N GLY A 107 9.71 -0.02 4.74
CA GLY A 107 11.12 -0.45 4.78
C GLY A 107 12.05 0.39 3.90
N GLY A 108 11.50 1.26 3.05
CA GLY A 108 12.24 2.17 2.19
C GLY A 108 11.31 3.18 1.53
N GLY A 109 11.88 4.20 0.89
CA GLY A 109 11.14 5.14 0.07
C GLY A 109 10.69 4.50 -1.26
N SER A 110 10.32 5.34 -2.22
CA SER A 110 10.04 4.92 -3.60
C SER A 110 11.24 5.20 -4.50
N PRO A 111 12.13 4.22 -4.76
CA PRO A 111 13.27 4.42 -5.65
C PRO A 111 12.84 4.84 -7.06
N ALA A 112 11.70 4.32 -7.55
CA ALA A 112 11.17 4.71 -8.86
C ALA A 112 10.87 6.20 -8.93
N ASN A 113 10.16 6.75 -7.95
CA ASN A 113 9.85 8.18 -7.89
C ASN A 113 11.11 9.04 -7.73
N GLN A 114 12.13 8.55 -7.00
CA GLN A 114 13.40 9.25 -6.84
C GLN A 114 14.17 9.32 -8.16
N ILE A 115 14.21 8.22 -8.89
CA ILE A 115 14.85 8.15 -10.22
C ILE A 115 14.12 9.08 -11.20
N GLU A 116 12.80 8.98 -11.27
CA GLU A 116 11.98 9.83 -12.14
C GLU A 116 12.17 11.33 -11.84
N ALA A 117 12.20 11.69 -10.56
CA ALA A 117 12.46 13.06 -10.14
C ALA A 117 13.86 13.53 -10.53
N ALA A 118 14.88 12.68 -10.35
CA ALA A 118 16.25 12.99 -10.72
C ALA A 118 16.41 13.14 -12.25
N ASP A 119 15.79 12.27 -13.03
CA ASP A 119 15.83 12.34 -14.50
C ASP A 119 15.05 13.55 -15.02
N THR A 120 13.89 13.83 -14.44
CA THR A 120 13.13 15.05 -14.76
C THR A 120 13.95 16.31 -14.48
N LEU A 121 14.67 16.35 -13.36
CA LEU A 121 15.53 17.47 -13.01
C LEU A 121 16.67 17.64 -14.00
N ARG A 122 17.32 16.53 -14.41
CA ARG A 122 18.43 16.56 -15.39
C ARG A 122 17.96 17.02 -16.76
N GLU A 123 16.79 16.54 -17.21
CA GLU A 123 16.28 16.82 -18.55
C GLU A 123 15.61 18.21 -18.66
N LYS A 124 14.85 18.62 -17.66
CA LYS A 124 13.94 19.79 -17.72
C LYS A 124 14.35 20.92 -16.79
N GLY A 125 15.34 20.70 -15.93
CA GLY A 125 15.75 21.67 -14.92
C GLY A 125 14.68 21.93 -13.85
N ILE A 126 14.95 22.89 -12.99
CA ILE A 126 14.01 23.32 -11.95
C ILE A 126 12.90 24.14 -12.60
N ARG A 127 11.67 23.63 -12.56
CA ARG A 127 10.50 24.43 -12.92
C ARG A 127 10.13 25.29 -11.72
N ARG A 128 10.10 26.59 -11.92
CA ARG A 128 9.60 27.56 -10.94
C ARG A 128 8.07 27.61 -10.97
#